data_ecf6da8992d860e086104b4b8cb06d1c
#
_entry.id   ecf6da8992d860e086104b4b8cb06d1c
#
_cell.length_a   1.000
_cell.length_b   1.000
_cell.length_c   1.000
_cell.angle_alpha   90.00
_cell.angle_beta   90.00
_cell.angle_gamma   90.00
#
_symmetry.space_group_name_H-M   'P 1'
#
loop_
_entity.id
_entity.type
_entity.pdbx_description
1 polymer ?
#
loop_
_entity_poly.entity_id
_entity_poly.type
_entity_poly.pdbx_seq_one_letter_code
_entity_poly.pdbx_strand_id
1 'polypeptide(L)'
;MATVYGSRVNEIPDNTPEYSVSEIAGALKRTVETAFGQVRVRGELSGFRRQSSGHWYGSLKDERALIDLAMWRGPAANLSFRPEDGLEVIVTGKLTTYPGRSKYQLIVESMEPAGVGALLAQLEARRLK
;
A
#
# COMPACT_ATOMS: atom_id res chain seq x y z
N MET A 1 -34.81 18.40 1.28
CA MET A 1 -34.61 18.29 1.43
C MET A 1 -34.42 17.78 1.95
N ALA A 2 -34.51 17.86 2.08
CA ALA A 2 -34.26 17.84 2.42
C ALA A 2 -34.07 17.11 2.99
N THR A 3 -34.10 16.92 2.95
CA THR A 3 -33.97 16.62 3.31
C THR A 3 -33.58 15.72 3.62
N VAL A 4 -33.70 15.45 3.39
CA VAL A 4 -33.33 15.03 3.44
C VAL A 4 -32.87 14.37 3.68
N TYR A 5 -33.01 14.21 3.35
CA TYR A 5 -32.41 14.18 3.43
C TYR A 5 -32.31 14.58 3.79
N GLY A 6 -32.64 15.05 4.01
CA GLY A 6 -32.47 16.11 4.12
C GLY A 6 -32.49 16.57 4.91
N SER A 7 -33.20 16.87 5.09
CA SER A 7 -33.01 17.72 5.61
C SER A 7 -32.63 17.73 6.58
N ARG A 8 -32.41 17.74 6.99
CA ARG A 8 -31.64 18.05 7.73
C ARG A 8 -30.59 18.09 7.71
N VAL A 9 -30.28 17.64 7.09
CA VAL A 9 -29.19 17.64 6.88
C VAL A 9 -28.49 18.64 6.69
N ASN A 10 -28.90 19.36 6.36
CA ASN A 10 -28.28 20.36 6.06
C ASN A 10 -27.65 21.03 7.13
N GLU A 11 -26.78 20.41 7.80
CA GLU A 11 -26.05 20.84 8.90
C GLU A 11 -24.68 21.31 8.51
N ILE A 12 -24.35 21.36 7.23
CA ILE A 12 -23.07 21.80 6.72
C ILE A 12 -23.00 23.31 6.78
N PRO A 13 -22.00 23.92 7.43
CA PRO A 13 -21.91 25.38 7.49
C PRO A 13 -21.74 25.98 6.09
N ASP A 14 -22.28 27.21 5.92
CA ASP A 14 -22.19 27.90 4.64
C ASP A 14 -20.73 28.16 4.24
N ASN A 15 -19.81 28.24 5.20
CA ASN A 15 -18.42 28.50 4.90
C ASN A 15 -17.58 27.24 4.72
N THR A 16 -18.23 26.10 4.54
CA THR A 16 -17.50 24.86 4.24
C THR A 16 -16.81 25.02 2.90
N PRO A 17 -15.49 24.76 2.84
CA PRO A 17 -14.78 24.94 1.58
C PRO A 17 -15.31 24.06 0.48
N GLU A 18 -15.30 24.58 -0.71
CA GLU A 18 -15.70 23.84 -1.88
C GLU A 18 -14.47 23.46 -2.69
N TYR A 19 -14.37 22.21 -3.12
CA TYR A 19 -13.24 21.70 -3.87
C TYR A 19 -13.70 21.17 -5.22
N SER A 20 -12.85 21.27 -6.22
CA SER A 20 -13.02 20.43 -7.39
C SER A 20 -12.59 19.01 -7.02
N VAL A 21 -12.94 18.05 -7.87
CA VAL A 21 -12.51 16.65 -7.64
C VAL A 21 -11.00 16.56 -7.60
N SER A 22 -10.33 17.25 -8.54
CA SER A 22 -8.86 17.24 -8.57
C SER A 22 -8.26 17.84 -7.32
N GLU A 23 -8.85 18.93 -6.82
CA GLU A 23 -8.34 19.59 -5.62
C GLU A 23 -8.45 18.68 -4.40
N ILE A 24 -9.59 18.03 -4.20
CA ILE A 24 -9.74 17.17 -3.04
C ILE A 24 -8.88 15.92 -3.17
N ALA A 25 -8.76 15.35 -4.37
CA ALA A 25 -7.89 14.20 -4.58
C ALA A 25 -6.43 14.55 -4.29
N GLY A 26 -5.99 15.72 -4.73
CA GLY A 26 -4.63 16.18 -4.45
C GLY A 26 -4.40 16.45 -2.98
N ALA A 27 -5.40 17.03 -2.30
CA ALA A 27 -5.30 17.28 -0.86
C ALA A 27 -5.22 15.96 -0.09
N LEU A 28 -5.99 14.96 -0.49
CA LEU A 28 -5.93 13.64 0.13
C LEU A 28 -4.55 13.02 -0.07
N LYS A 29 -4.00 13.12 -1.28
CA LYS A 29 -2.67 12.59 -1.55
C LYS A 29 -1.65 13.21 -0.63
N ARG A 30 -1.65 14.55 -0.52
CA ARG A 30 -0.70 15.26 0.35
C ARG A 30 -0.89 14.86 1.81
N THR A 31 -2.13 14.72 2.25
CA THR A 31 -2.41 14.37 3.64
C THR A 31 -1.93 12.95 3.95
N VAL A 32 -2.22 12.01 3.05
CA VAL A 32 -1.79 10.62 3.22
C VAL A 32 -0.27 10.55 3.23
N GLU A 33 0.38 11.24 2.30
CA GLU A 33 1.85 11.19 2.21
C GLU A 33 2.51 11.83 3.42
N THR A 34 1.90 12.86 3.98
CA THR A 34 2.44 13.50 5.18
C THR A 34 2.22 12.63 6.42
N ALA A 35 1.02 12.07 6.56
CA ALA A 35 0.69 11.30 7.75
C ALA A 35 1.39 9.93 7.76
N PHE A 36 1.61 9.34 6.59
CA PHE A 36 2.15 7.99 6.48
C PHE A 36 3.37 7.95 5.57
N GLY A 37 4.26 8.94 5.76
CA GLY A 37 5.47 9.04 4.97
C GLY A 37 6.52 7.98 5.28
N GLN A 38 6.37 7.29 6.43
CA GLN A 38 7.24 6.20 6.79
C GLN A 38 6.44 5.27 7.68
N VAL A 39 6.15 4.07 7.17
CA VAL A 39 5.36 3.08 7.90
C VAL A 39 5.99 1.70 7.76
N ARG A 40 5.67 0.85 8.70
CA ARG A 40 6.00 -0.58 8.61
C ARG A 40 4.68 -1.32 8.68
N VAL A 41 4.44 -2.19 7.71
CA VAL A 41 3.17 -2.90 7.59
C VAL A 41 3.46 -4.39 7.45
N ARG A 42 2.81 -5.18 8.28
CA ARG A 42 2.93 -6.64 8.24
C ARG A 42 1.75 -7.21 7.47
N GLY A 43 2.02 -8.16 6.62
CA GLY A 43 0.96 -8.84 5.90
C GLY A 43 1.51 -9.95 5.03
N GLU A 44 0.62 -10.55 4.27
CA GLU A 44 0.94 -11.66 3.39
C GLU A 44 1.01 -11.17 1.97
N LEU A 45 2.06 -11.55 1.24
CA LEU A 45 2.21 -11.18 -0.17
C LEU A 45 1.20 -11.93 -1.02
N SER A 46 0.62 -11.21 -1.98
CA SER A 46 -0.35 -11.78 -2.90
C SER A 46 -0.15 -11.16 -4.28
N GLY A 47 0.12 -12.01 -5.26
CA GLY A 47 0.30 -11.55 -6.63
C GLY A 47 1.48 -10.63 -6.85
N PHE A 48 2.50 -10.73 -6.02
CA PHE A 48 3.66 -9.84 -6.09
C PHE A 48 4.61 -10.37 -7.15
N ARG A 49 4.72 -9.65 -8.26
CA ARG A 49 5.42 -10.13 -9.46
C ARG A 49 6.32 -9.05 -10.03
N ARG A 50 7.46 -9.50 -10.54
CA ARG A 50 8.39 -8.64 -11.23
C ARG A 50 7.88 -8.37 -12.65
N GLN A 51 7.90 -7.11 -13.04
CA GLN A 51 7.55 -6.70 -14.39
C GLN A 51 8.80 -6.61 -15.25
N SER A 52 8.61 -6.51 -16.57
CA SER A 52 9.75 -6.41 -17.49
C SER A 52 10.64 -5.20 -17.20
N SER A 53 10.08 -4.15 -16.61
CA SER A 53 10.83 -2.96 -16.23
C SER A 53 11.76 -3.20 -15.03
N GLY A 54 11.61 -4.31 -14.33
CA GLY A 54 12.33 -4.58 -13.10
C GLY A 54 11.59 -4.11 -11.85
N HIS A 55 10.51 -3.36 -12.02
CA HIS A 55 9.65 -2.98 -10.89
C HIS A 55 8.76 -4.16 -10.52
N TRP A 56 8.37 -4.23 -9.25
CA TRP A 56 7.47 -5.26 -8.75
C TRP A 56 6.16 -4.66 -8.31
N TYR A 57 5.07 -5.31 -8.62
CA TYR A 57 3.73 -4.88 -8.22
C TYR A 57 2.97 -6.07 -7.68
N GLY A 58 2.08 -5.80 -6.74
CA GLY A 58 1.23 -6.82 -6.16
C GLY A 58 0.45 -6.24 -5.01
N SER A 59 0.16 -7.08 -4.03
CA SER A 59 -0.67 -6.69 -2.89
C SER A 59 -0.12 -7.25 -1.61
N LEU A 60 -0.42 -6.56 -0.52
CA LEU A 60 -0.19 -7.03 0.84
C LEU A 60 -1.56 -7.15 1.47
N LYS A 61 -1.82 -8.27 2.14
CA LYS A 61 -3.16 -8.51 2.68
C LYS A 61 -3.09 -9.15 4.05
N ASP A 62 -4.18 -9.02 4.78
CA ASP A 62 -4.44 -9.81 5.98
C ASP A 62 -5.87 -10.33 5.86
N GLU A 63 -6.45 -10.76 6.96
CA GLU A 63 -7.79 -11.37 6.93
C GLU A 63 -8.88 -10.40 6.51
N ARG A 64 -8.65 -9.11 6.64
CA ARG A 64 -9.71 -8.11 6.49
C ARG A 64 -9.47 -7.08 5.41
N ALA A 65 -8.22 -6.90 5.00
CA ALA A 65 -7.88 -5.79 4.13
C ALA A 65 -6.78 -6.17 3.16
N LEU A 66 -6.72 -5.41 2.09
CA LEU A 66 -5.70 -5.59 1.05
C LEU A 66 -5.26 -4.22 0.61
N ILE A 67 -3.95 -4.04 0.44
CA ILE A 67 -3.40 -2.79 -0.06
C ILE A 67 -2.43 -3.08 -1.19
N ASP A 68 -2.46 -2.24 -2.23
CA ASP A 68 -1.57 -2.41 -3.36
C ASP A 68 -0.13 -2.06 -2.98
N LEU A 69 0.81 -2.82 -3.53
CA LEU A 69 2.23 -2.60 -3.34
C LEU A 69 2.89 -2.23 -4.67
N ALA A 70 3.85 -1.33 -4.60
CA ALA A 70 4.75 -1.08 -5.71
C ALA A 70 6.16 -0.99 -5.14
N MET A 71 7.10 -1.71 -5.74
CA MET A 71 8.50 -1.66 -5.34
C MET A 71 9.32 -1.40 -6.58
N TRP A 72 10.01 -0.26 -6.60
CA TRP A 72 10.79 0.12 -7.76
C TRP A 72 12.02 -0.78 -7.85
N ARG A 73 12.58 -0.88 -9.05
CA ARG A 73 13.67 -1.82 -9.31
C ARG A 73 14.91 -1.55 -8.46
N GLY A 74 15.14 -0.29 -8.08
CA GLY A 74 16.28 0.03 -7.22
C GLY A 74 16.21 -0.68 -5.89
N PRO A 75 15.19 -0.39 -5.07
CA PRO A 75 15.01 -1.13 -3.83
C PRO A 75 14.83 -2.62 -4.02
N ALA A 76 14.17 -3.04 -5.11
CA ALA A 76 13.95 -4.47 -5.37
C ALA A 76 15.26 -5.23 -5.56
N ALA A 77 16.27 -4.58 -6.11
CA ALA A 77 17.56 -5.20 -6.31
C ALA A 77 18.26 -5.52 -4.99
N ASN A 78 17.82 -4.89 -3.90
CA ASN A 78 18.42 -5.10 -2.58
C ASN A 78 17.68 -6.10 -1.72
N LEU A 79 16.68 -6.80 -2.28
CA LEU A 79 15.96 -7.80 -1.52
C LEU A 79 16.90 -8.93 -1.11
N SER A 80 16.82 -9.33 0.16
CA SER A 80 17.67 -10.38 0.69
C SER A 80 17.01 -11.76 0.62
N PHE A 81 15.81 -11.83 0.05
CA PHE A 81 15.05 -13.07 -0.04
C PHE A 81 14.22 -13.02 -1.31
N ARG A 82 13.63 -14.16 -1.67
CA ARG A 82 12.79 -14.26 -2.86
C ARG A 82 11.33 -14.08 -2.47
N PRO A 83 10.65 -13.03 -2.96
CA PRO A 83 9.24 -12.84 -2.64
C PRO A 83 8.39 -13.92 -3.29
N GLU A 84 7.47 -14.48 -2.51
CA GLU A 84 6.57 -15.52 -2.99
C GLU A 84 5.19 -15.27 -2.40
N ASP A 85 4.15 -15.65 -3.16
CA ASP A 85 2.79 -15.55 -2.66
C ASP A 85 2.64 -16.37 -1.40
N GLY A 86 1.91 -15.83 -0.43
CA GLY A 86 1.66 -16.50 0.83
C GLY A 86 2.73 -16.24 1.88
N LEU A 87 3.84 -15.63 1.50
CA LEU A 87 4.89 -15.33 2.46
C LEU A 87 4.50 -14.13 3.31
N GLU A 88 4.63 -14.27 4.61
CA GLU A 88 4.37 -13.15 5.51
C GLU A 88 5.61 -12.28 5.61
N VAL A 89 5.43 -10.99 5.42
CA VAL A 89 6.53 -10.03 5.37
C VAL A 89 6.20 -8.80 6.17
N ILE A 90 7.24 -8.00 6.47
CA ILE A 90 7.09 -6.66 6.98
C ILE A 90 7.65 -5.72 5.93
N VAL A 91 6.81 -4.82 5.46
CA VAL A 91 7.15 -3.87 4.42
C VAL A 91 7.39 -2.51 5.06
N THR A 92 8.52 -1.89 4.75
CA THR A 92 8.79 -0.51 5.15
C THR A 92 8.67 0.36 3.91
N GLY A 93 7.93 1.45 4.05
CA GLY A 93 7.73 2.34 2.93
C GLY A 93 6.81 3.48 3.26
N LYS A 94 6.21 4.06 2.24
CA LYS A 94 5.33 5.20 2.39
C LYS A 94 4.03 4.95 1.63
N LEU A 95 2.95 5.50 2.16
CA LEU A 95 1.66 5.43 1.51
C LEU A 95 1.47 6.63 0.60
N THR A 96 0.82 6.39 -0.52
CA THR A 96 0.44 7.45 -1.44
C THR A 96 -0.91 7.10 -2.04
N THR A 97 -1.45 8.00 -2.85
CA THR A 97 -2.66 7.74 -3.61
C THR A 97 -2.41 8.11 -5.05
N TYR A 98 -3.20 7.52 -5.94
CA TYR A 98 -3.26 7.96 -7.32
C TYR A 98 -4.41 8.94 -7.43
N PRO A 99 -4.16 10.24 -7.65
CA PRO A 99 -5.26 11.21 -7.72
C PRO A 99 -6.30 10.88 -8.78
N GLY A 100 -5.86 10.31 -9.89
CA GLY A 100 -6.78 9.95 -10.96
C GLY A 100 -7.78 8.88 -10.58
N ARG A 101 -7.49 8.07 -9.57
CA ARG A 101 -8.37 6.97 -9.16
C ARG A 101 -8.63 6.92 -7.68
N SER A 102 -8.00 7.78 -6.90
CA SER A 102 -8.15 7.80 -5.44
C SER A 102 -7.91 6.43 -4.80
N LYS A 103 -6.89 5.73 -5.25
CA LYS A 103 -6.52 4.42 -4.70
C LYS A 103 -5.27 4.55 -3.87
N TYR A 104 -5.22 3.81 -2.77
CA TYR A 104 -4.04 3.78 -1.91
C TYR A 104 -3.00 2.83 -2.49
N GLN A 105 -1.74 3.18 -2.28
CA GLN A 105 -0.66 2.30 -2.68
C GLN A 105 0.49 2.46 -1.69
N LEU A 106 1.09 1.36 -1.32
CA LEU A 106 2.27 1.36 -0.45
C LEU A 106 3.50 1.24 -1.34
N ILE A 107 4.32 2.27 -1.34
CA ILE A 107 5.57 2.30 -2.09
C ILE A 107 6.64 1.68 -1.21
N VAL A 108 7.10 0.51 -1.59
CA VAL A 108 7.97 -0.32 -0.76
C VAL A 108 9.41 0.16 -0.88
N GLU A 109 10.01 0.51 0.24
CA GLU A 109 11.43 0.88 0.29
C GLU A 109 12.28 -0.32 0.68
N SER A 110 11.75 -1.17 1.57
CA SER A 110 12.42 -2.40 1.93
C SER A 110 11.38 -3.40 2.42
N MET A 111 11.76 -4.66 2.43
CA MET A 111 10.87 -5.75 2.80
C MET A 111 11.69 -6.84 3.43
N GLU A 112 11.17 -7.45 4.49
CA GLU A 112 11.83 -8.55 5.16
C GLU A 112 10.84 -9.62 5.53
N PRO A 113 11.26 -10.89 5.60
CA PRO A 113 10.35 -11.93 6.08
C PRO A 113 9.94 -11.62 7.51
N ALA A 114 8.70 -11.97 7.85
CA ALA A 114 8.11 -11.60 9.13
C ALA A 114 8.49 -12.58 10.22
N GLY A 115 9.68 -13.11 10.20
CA GLY A 115 10.15 -13.98 11.25
C GLY A 115 11.17 -14.94 10.75
N VAL A 116 11.90 -15.50 11.70
CA VAL A 116 12.97 -16.42 11.40
C VAL A 116 12.44 -17.66 10.71
N GLY A 117 11.23 -18.11 11.10
CA GLY A 117 10.64 -19.30 10.49
C GLY A 117 10.41 -19.16 9.00
N ALA A 118 9.90 -18.01 8.57
CA ALA A 118 9.65 -17.76 7.16
C ALA A 118 10.95 -17.79 6.36
N LEU A 119 12.01 -17.15 6.89
CA LEU A 119 13.30 -17.11 6.23
C LEU A 119 13.92 -18.50 6.17
N LEU A 120 13.85 -19.25 7.26
CA LEU A 120 14.42 -20.60 7.30
C LEU A 120 13.71 -21.52 6.31
N ALA A 121 12.39 -21.41 6.20
CA ALA A 121 11.64 -22.22 5.26
C ALA A 121 12.11 -21.96 3.82
N GLN A 122 12.34 -20.69 3.49
CA GLN A 122 12.82 -20.33 2.16
C GLN A 122 14.23 -20.84 1.90
N LEU A 123 15.09 -20.72 2.89
CA LEU A 123 16.46 -21.20 2.76
C LEU A 123 16.50 -22.72 2.58
N GLU A 124 15.68 -23.44 3.32
CA GLU A 124 15.61 -24.89 3.16
C GLU A 124 15.12 -25.29 1.79
N ALA A 125 14.09 -24.62 1.31
CA ALA A 125 13.56 -24.90 -0.03
C ALA A 125 14.64 -24.72 -1.09
N ARG A 126 15.46 -23.68 -0.97
CA ARG A 126 16.53 -23.45 -1.92
C ARG A 126 17.64 -24.49 -1.81
N ARG A 127 17.90 -24.93 -0.59
CA ARG A 127 18.99 -25.90 -0.36
C ARG A 127 18.65 -27.26 -0.94
N LEU A 128 17.37 -27.58 -0.99
CA LEU A 128 16.92 -28.87 -1.50
C LEU A 128 16.94 -28.97 -3.02
N LYS A 129 17.21 -27.88 -3.70
CA LYS A 129 17.32 -27.89 -5.16
C LYS A 129 18.73 -28.25 -5.61
#